data_f2318b1d0def184a30878a81e4d8a7cd
#
_entry.id   f2318b1d0def184a30878a81e4d8a7cd
#
_cell.length_a   1.000
_cell.length_b   1.000
_cell.length_c   1.000
_cell.angle_alpha   90.00
_cell.angle_beta   90.00
_cell.angle_gamma   90.00
#
_symmetry.space_group_name_H-M   'P 1'
#
loop_
_entity.id
_entity.type
_entity.pdbx_description
1 polymer ?
#
loop_
_entity_poly.entity_id
_entity_poly.type
_entity_poly.pdbx_seq_one_letter_code
_entity_poly.pdbx_strand_id
1 'polypeptide(L)'
;MPNGSFFRKKSIQQIQSDIAHGFGDGEKTHTLVKTLSVFDLTMLGIAAVVGAGIFSTIGNAAYSGGPAVSLLFVFTAIACGFSVLCYAEFASLIPVSGSAYTYAYASFGELFAWIIGWGLIMEYAVGNIVVAISWSDYFTALLAGYGIHFPDYLSMDYFTASQAAATIEAELARGATLESLSQNLDFATMLDAYRTWLNAPVIVGFRLICDLPAFLINALITAIVYIGIKESRATTNLMVLLKVGVVLLVIILGAFYVKPSNWIPFAPNGLSGVMQGVSAVFFAYIGFDAISTTAEECKDAQRDLPRGMMYSLLICTLLYIAVALVLTGMSHYKLLNVGDPLAFVFGPEGANLQWISGIIALSAVIAMASVMLVFQLGQPRIWMVMSRDGLLPKRFAAIHPRFKTPGFSTIVTGLVVGIPSLFANMTVVTDLTSIGTLFAFLLVSGGIMVLEKSEPLAERKFKIPFVNGKYLVPLIVLFIWSSVIVLNPEGVQAFFTLSSSSESFWAQVAHRIPMTTYFIGTVVLAYFCFKREYSLIPALAVLSVGYLMTELGAANWIRFGIWVALGLVIYFLYGYRKSKLNHVTH
;
A
#
# COMPACT_ATOMS: atom_id res chain seq x y z
N MET A 1 17.95 29.42 -15.13
CA MET A 1 17.82 28.27 -16.06
C MET A 1 16.86 28.68 -17.16
N PRO A 2 17.00 28.28 -18.42
CA PRO A 2 16.18 28.80 -19.50
C PRO A 2 14.71 28.47 -19.29
N ASN A 3 13.83 29.42 -19.60
CA ASN A 3 12.37 29.29 -19.61
C ASN A 3 11.96 28.06 -20.45
N GLY A 4 11.47 26.99 -19.80
CA GLY A 4 11.05 25.77 -20.48
C GLY A 4 11.58 24.46 -19.89
N SER A 5 12.31 24.48 -18.77
CA SER A 5 12.82 23.25 -18.15
C SER A 5 11.69 22.45 -17.50
N PHE A 6 11.56 21.16 -17.83
CA PHE A 6 10.66 20.19 -17.17
C PHE A 6 11.00 19.94 -15.69
N PHE A 7 12.19 20.37 -15.24
CA PHE A 7 12.74 20.14 -13.91
C PHE A 7 12.73 21.43 -13.06
N ARG A 8 11.71 22.26 -13.23
CA ARG A 8 11.52 23.46 -12.39
C ARG A 8 11.31 23.03 -10.93
N LYS A 9 12.10 23.60 -10.01
CA LYS A 9 12.03 23.30 -8.58
C LYS A 9 11.36 24.44 -7.82
N LYS A 10 10.63 24.10 -6.76
CA LYS A 10 10.29 25.04 -5.70
C LYS A 10 11.41 25.04 -4.67
N SER A 11 11.89 26.20 -4.26
CA SER A 11 12.81 26.29 -3.13
C SER A 11 12.09 25.96 -1.82
N ILE A 12 12.82 25.47 -0.82
CA ILE A 12 12.26 25.19 0.51
C ILE A 12 11.59 26.45 1.08
N GLN A 13 12.20 27.62 0.87
CA GLN A 13 11.66 28.91 1.30
C GLN A 13 10.33 29.25 0.60
N GLN A 14 10.20 28.99 -0.70
CA GLN A 14 8.94 29.16 -1.43
C GLN A 14 7.84 28.24 -0.89
N ILE A 15 8.17 26.97 -0.64
CA ILE A 15 7.22 26.01 -0.08
C ILE A 15 6.73 26.47 1.30
N GLN A 16 7.64 26.95 2.15
CA GLN A 16 7.31 27.47 3.48
C GLN A 16 6.51 28.79 3.40
N SER A 17 6.83 29.68 2.45
CA SER A 17 6.08 30.92 2.26
C SER A 17 4.68 30.70 1.72
N ASP A 18 4.50 29.77 0.77
CA ASP A 18 3.19 29.38 0.22
C ASP A 18 2.23 28.92 1.33
N ILE A 19 2.78 28.29 2.39
CA ILE A 19 2.02 27.85 3.56
C ILE A 19 1.71 29.00 4.51
N ALA A 20 2.72 29.84 4.78
CA ALA A 20 2.56 30.96 5.72
C ALA A 20 1.55 32.01 5.22
N HIS A 21 1.45 32.22 3.91
CA HIS A 21 0.49 33.15 3.29
C HIS A 21 -0.88 32.54 3.04
N GLY A 22 -1.06 31.25 3.34
CA GLY A 22 -2.30 30.53 3.10
C GLY A 22 -2.61 30.35 1.61
N PHE A 23 -3.11 29.21 1.25
CA PHE A 23 -3.44 28.83 -0.13
C PHE A 23 -4.72 29.50 -0.67
N GLY A 24 -4.99 30.79 -0.39
CA GLY A 24 -6.20 31.46 -0.86
C GLY A 24 -5.98 32.94 -1.16
N ASP A 25 -6.52 33.41 -2.30
CA ASP A 25 -6.62 34.83 -2.61
C ASP A 25 -7.50 35.52 -1.54
N GLY A 26 -6.87 36.07 -0.50
CA GLY A 26 -7.49 37.07 0.37
C GLY A 26 -8.37 36.63 1.53
N GLU A 27 -8.58 35.34 1.80
CA GLU A 27 -9.30 34.88 3.00
C GLU A 27 -8.34 34.60 4.16
N LYS A 28 -8.71 35.04 5.37
CA LYS A 28 -7.97 34.84 6.62
C LYS A 28 -7.57 33.37 6.77
N THR A 29 -6.27 33.10 6.73
CA THR A 29 -5.72 31.78 6.99
C THR A 29 -6.04 31.33 8.40
N HIS A 30 -6.91 30.36 8.55
CA HIS A 30 -7.01 29.63 9.81
C HIS A 30 -5.77 28.75 9.93
N THR A 31 -4.79 29.17 10.73
CA THR A 31 -3.66 28.33 11.13
C THR A 31 -4.19 27.13 11.90
N LEU A 32 -3.79 25.92 11.48
CA LEU A 32 -4.16 24.70 12.19
C LEU A 32 -3.59 24.73 13.61
N VAL A 33 -4.37 24.25 14.58
CA VAL A 33 -3.96 24.27 15.99
C VAL A 33 -2.93 23.17 16.24
N LYS A 34 -1.71 23.54 16.58
CA LYS A 34 -0.59 22.62 16.88
C LYS A 34 -0.82 21.87 18.18
N THR A 35 -1.37 20.67 18.10
CA THR A 35 -1.78 19.91 19.26
C THR A 35 -1.20 18.50 19.34
N LEU A 36 -0.76 17.92 18.20
CA LEU A 36 -0.32 16.53 18.13
C LEU A 36 1.04 16.33 18.81
N SER A 37 1.12 15.34 19.66
CA SER A 37 2.33 14.85 20.34
C SER A 37 2.90 13.62 19.62
N VAL A 38 4.10 13.15 20.00
CA VAL A 38 4.68 11.88 19.51
C VAL A 38 3.72 10.71 19.71
N PHE A 39 3.03 10.65 20.84
CA PHE A 39 2.04 9.60 21.13
C PHE A 39 0.88 9.64 20.13
N ASP A 40 0.29 10.82 19.89
CA ASP A 40 -0.81 10.98 18.94
C ASP A 40 -0.38 10.61 17.52
N LEU A 41 0.84 10.97 17.12
CA LEU A 41 1.42 10.63 15.81
C LEU A 41 1.70 9.13 15.67
N THR A 42 2.19 8.49 16.73
CA THR A 42 2.38 7.04 16.74
C THR A 42 1.04 6.32 16.62
N MET A 43 0.01 6.77 17.37
CA MET A 43 -1.33 6.22 17.27
C MET A 43 -1.92 6.43 15.87
N LEU A 44 -1.73 7.60 15.26
CA LEU A 44 -2.16 7.87 13.90
C LEU A 44 -1.48 6.95 12.88
N GLY A 45 -0.16 6.71 13.04
CA GLY A 45 0.57 5.76 12.20
C GLY A 45 0.04 4.33 12.34
N ILE A 46 -0.19 3.87 13.58
CA ILE A 46 -0.79 2.56 13.83
C ILE A 46 -2.22 2.51 13.24
N ALA A 47 -2.99 3.61 13.35
CA ALA A 47 -4.34 3.69 12.76
C ALA A 47 -4.33 3.49 11.25
N ALA A 48 -3.35 4.07 10.56
CA ALA A 48 -3.22 3.98 9.11
C ALA A 48 -2.68 2.61 8.66
N VAL A 49 -1.69 2.06 9.39
CA VAL A 49 -0.99 0.83 9.04
C VAL A 49 -1.79 -0.43 9.44
N VAL A 50 -2.39 -0.47 10.64
CA VAL A 50 -3.20 -1.61 11.10
C VAL A 50 -4.60 -1.56 10.46
N GLY A 51 -4.74 -2.23 9.34
CA GLY A 51 -5.96 -2.28 8.52
C GLY A 51 -6.07 -3.59 7.75
N ALA A 52 -6.60 -3.53 6.52
CA ALA A 52 -6.79 -4.70 5.65
C ALA A 52 -5.51 -5.56 5.48
N GLY A 53 -4.33 -4.95 5.58
CA GLY A 53 -3.05 -5.65 5.49
C GLY A 53 -2.90 -6.80 6.48
N ILE A 54 -3.16 -6.56 7.76
CA ILE A 54 -3.04 -7.61 8.78
C ILE A 54 -4.34 -8.38 8.97
N PHE A 55 -5.50 -7.75 8.76
CA PHE A 55 -6.76 -8.43 8.94
C PHE A 55 -7.11 -9.36 7.78
N SER A 56 -6.73 -9.06 6.54
CA SER A 56 -7.16 -9.76 5.33
C SER A 56 -5.99 -10.25 4.47
N THR A 57 -5.11 -9.37 3.98
CA THR A 57 -4.09 -9.76 2.99
C THR A 57 -3.04 -10.73 3.52
N ILE A 58 -2.88 -10.83 4.85
CA ILE A 58 -1.99 -11.82 5.50
C ILE A 58 -2.36 -13.27 5.13
N GLY A 59 -3.66 -13.55 4.89
CA GLY A 59 -4.11 -14.87 4.47
C GLY A 59 -3.50 -15.29 3.14
N ASN A 60 -3.55 -14.43 2.14
CA ASN A 60 -2.94 -14.66 0.82
C ASN A 60 -1.41 -14.82 0.92
N ALA A 61 -0.74 -13.96 1.72
CA ALA A 61 0.69 -14.07 1.94
C ALA A 61 1.08 -15.40 2.62
N ALA A 62 0.29 -15.84 3.61
CA ALA A 62 0.50 -17.11 4.29
C ALA A 62 0.23 -18.32 3.37
N TYR A 63 -0.77 -18.25 2.51
CA TYR A 63 -1.05 -19.27 1.50
C TYR A 63 0.15 -19.49 0.57
N SER A 64 0.76 -18.41 0.08
CA SER A 64 1.91 -18.48 -0.83
C SER A 64 3.21 -18.88 -0.13
N GLY A 65 3.51 -18.25 1.01
CA GLY A 65 4.81 -18.36 1.71
C GLY A 65 4.84 -19.41 2.82
N GLY A 66 3.68 -19.92 3.25
CA GLY A 66 3.60 -20.76 4.45
C GLY A 66 4.01 -19.99 5.71
N PRO A 67 4.45 -20.69 6.77
CA PRO A 67 4.93 -20.09 8.01
C PRO A 67 6.10 -19.11 7.82
N ALA A 68 6.90 -19.28 6.77
CA ALA A 68 8.04 -18.41 6.44
C ALA A 68 7.62 -16.98 6.05
N VAL A 69 6.32 -16.71 5.86
CA VAL A 69 5.79 -15.34 5.71
C VAL A 69 6.18 -14.44 6.89
N SER A 70 6.37 -15.00 8.08
CA SER A 70 6.89 -14.27 9.26
C SER A 70 8.27 -13.66 9.02
N LEU A 71 9.17 -14.35 8.30
CA LEU A 71 10.48 -13.81 7.89
C LEU A 71 10.33 -12.74 6.81
N LEU A 72 9.33 -12.87 5.93
CA LEU A 72 9.04 -11.85 4.93
C LEU A 72 8.58 -10.53 5.58
N PHE A 73 7.81 -10.59 6.67
CA PHE A 73 7.49 -9.41 7.47
C PHE A 73 8.74 -8.74 8.04
N VAL A 74 9.73 -9.51 8.53
CA VAL A 74 11.01 -8.95 9.00
C VAL A 74 11.77 -8.28 7.85
N PHE A 75 11.91 -8.95 6.72
CA PHE A 75 12.62 -8.41 5.55
C PHE A 75 11.97 -7.12 5.03
N THR A 76 10.66 -7.13 4.88
CA THR A 76 9.88 -5.96 4.44
C THR A 76 9.98 -4.82 5.45
N ALA A 77 9.95 -5.11 6.75
CA ALA A 77 10.14 -4.10 7.80
C ALA A 77 11.50 -3.42 7.73
N ILE A 78 12.57 -4.16 7.43
CA ILE A 78 13.91 -3.60 7.24
C ILE A 78 13.91 -2.65 6.03
N ALA A 79 13.32 -3.06 4.90
CA ALA A 79 13.21 -2.23 3.70
C ALA A 79 12.39 -0.95 3.97
N CYS A 80 11.24 -1.09 4.62
CA CYS A 80 10.41 0.05 5.06
C CYS A 80 11.15 0.93 6.07
N GLY A 81 11.95 0.35 6.97
CA GLY A 81 12.73 1.07 7.96
C GLY A 81 13.73 2.05 7.34
N PHE A 82 14.45 1.63 6.29
CA PHE A 82 15.32 2.54 5.53
C PHE A 82 14.51 3.67 4.87
N SER A 83 13.35 3.36 4.31
CA SER A 83 12.47 4.36 3.70
C SER A 83 11.88 5.32 4.74
N VAL A 84 11.44 4.82 5.89
CA VAL A 84 10.95 5.64 7.03
C VAL A 84 12.00 6.65 7.47
N LEU A 85 13.28 6.26 7.55
CA LEU A 85 14.36 7.19 7.89
C LEU A 85 14.47 8.31 6.85
N CYS A 86 14.34 8.00 5.54
CA CYS A 86 14.35 9.00 4.47
C CYS A 86 13.15 9.96 4.56
N TYR A 87 11.96 9.43 4.78
CA TYR A 87 10.75 10.24 5.02
C TYR A 87 10.88 11.11 6.26
N ALA A 88 11.43 10.57 7.35
CA ALA A 88 11.66 11.27 8.61
C ALA A 88 12.60 12.47 8.43
N GLU A 89 13.67 12.32 7.65
CA GLU A 89 14.59 13.42 7.37
C GLU A 89 13.92 14.49 6.50
N PHE A 90 13.14 14.09 5.46
CA PHE A 90 12.35 15.05 4.69
C PHE A 90 11.32 15.77 5.54
N ALA A 91 10.57 15.06 6.38
CA ALA A 91 9.58 15.66 7.26
C ALA A 91 10.20 16.64 8.28
N SER A 92 11.45 16.39 8.72
CA SER A 92 12.20 17.32 9.55
C SER A 92 12.70 18.54 8.78
N LEU A 93 13.04 18.39 7.50
CA LEU A 93 13.54 19.46 6.64
C LEU A 93 12.42 20.33 6.08
N ILE A 94 11.32 19.71 5.66
CA ILE A 94 10.16 20.34 5.03
C ILE A 94 8.91 19.91 5.79
N PRO A 95 8.64 20.49 6.99
CA PRO A 95 7.54 20.08 7.86
C PRO A 95 6.20 20.64 7.36
N VAL A 96 5.72 20.13 6.22
CA VAL A 96 4.50 20.56 5.54
C VAL A 96 3.62 19.38 5.16
N SER A 97 2.31 19.59 5.10
CA SER A 97 1.31 18.55 4.89
C SER A 97 1.20 18.03 3.44
N GLY A 98 2.24 18.20 2.63
CA GLY A 98 2.26 17.78 1.22
C GLY A 98 2.85 16.41 0.95
N SER A 99 3.39 15.71 1.99
CA SER A 99 3.99 14.39 1.87
C SER A 99 5.00 14.27 0.71
N ALA A 100 5.13 13.09 0.11
CA ALA A 100 6.06 12.78 -0.97
C ALA A 100 5.96 13.72 -2.20
N TYR A 101 4.75 14.24 -2.51
CA TYR A 101 4.56 15.20 -3.59
C TYR A 101 5.43 16.46 -3.39
N THR A 102 5.38 17.06 -2.20
CA THR A 102 6.15 18.27 -1.87
C THR A 102 7.65 17.98 -1.81
N TYR A 103 8.03 16.82 -1.30
CA TYR A 103 9.44 16.39 -1.25
C TYR A 103 10.04 16.25 -2.65
N ALA A 104 9.28 15.66 -3.59
CA ALA A 104 9.69 15.57 -4.98
C ALA A 104 9.82 16.93 -5.68
N TYR A 105 8.93 17.85 -5.35
CA TYR A 105 8.98 19.20 -5.91
C TYR A 105 10.29 19.92 -5.54
N ALA A 106 10.73 19.76 -4.29
CA ALA A 106 11.98 20.33 -3.80
C ALA A 106 13.22 19.62 -4.38
N SER A 107 13.19 18.28 -4.48
CA SER A 107 14.35 17.47 -4.85
C SER A 107 14.57 17.38 -6.35
N PHE A 108 13.55 17.01 -7.12
CA PHE A 108 13.64 16.68 -8.53
C PHE A 108 12.93 17.68 -9.46
N GLY A 109 11.95 18.43 -8.93
CA GLY A 109 11.17 19.42 -9.67
C GLY A 109 9.79 18.91 -10.09
N GLU A 110 9.09 19.75 -10.88
CA GLU A 110 7.65 19.66 -11.16
C GLU A 110 7.21 18.35 -11.82
N LEU A 111 7.98 17.86 -12.80
CA LEU A 111 7.62 16.61 -13.48
C LEU A 111 7.59 15.42 -12.51
N PHE A 112 8.61 15.29 -11.67
CA PHE A 112 8.65 14.23 -10.67
C PHE A 112 7.60 14.43 -9.58
N ALA A 113 7.35 15.68 -9.16
CA ALA A 113 6.24 15.97 -8.25
C ALA A 113 4.90 15.53 -8.83
N TRP A 114 4.66 15.83 -10.14
CA TRP A 114 3.46 15.35 -10.82
C TRP A 114 3.36 13.82 -10.82
N ILE A 115 4.44 13.11 -11.19
CA ILE A 115 4.44 11.64 -11.23
C ILE A 115 4.14 11.06 -9.85
N ILE A 116 4.75 11.59 -8.79
CA ILE A 116 4.47 11.14 -7.41
C ILE A 116 3.04 11.51 -7.00
N GLY A 117 2.58 12.73 -7.25
CA GLY A 117 1.21 13.13 -6.94
C GLY A 117 0.17 12.24 -7.64
N TRP A 118 0.42 11.91 -8.91
CA TRP A 118 -0.40 10.99 -9.70
C TRP A 118 -0.34 9.55 -9.16
N GLY A 119 0.84 9.12 -8.68
CA GLY A 119 1.03 7.85 -7.97
C GLY A 119 0.28 7.79 -6.64
N LEU A 120 0.36 8.85 -5.84
CA LEU A 120 -0.38 8.95 -4.56
C LEU A 120 -1.90 8.90 -4.77
N ILE A 121 -2.42 9.52 -5.85
CA ILE A 121 -3.85 9.42 -6.19
C ILE A 121 -4.24 7.96 -6.43
N MET A 122 -3.42 7.20 -7.16
CA MET A 122 -3.64 5.77 -7.35
C MET A 122 -3.53 5.01 -6.03
N GLU A 123 -2.49 5.23 -5.26
CA GLU A 123 -2.23 4.57 -3.98
C GLU A 123 -3.43 4.70 -3.03
N TYR A 124 -3.93 5.92 -2.81
CA TYR A 124 -5.06 6.17 -1.92
C TYR A 124 -6.37 5.59 -2.47
N ALA A 125 -6.61 5.69 -3.80
CA ALA A 125 -7.81 5.13 -4.40
C ALA A 125 -7.80 3.60 -4.34
N VAL A 126 -6.73 2.98 -4.81
CA VAL A 126 -6.63 1.52 -4.93
C VAL A 126 -6.50 0.88 -3.55
N GLY A 127 -5.73 1.50 -2.64
CA GLY A 127 -5.65 1.08 -1.24
C GLY A 127 -7.02 1.11 -0.55
N ASN A 128 -7.83 2.13 -0.83
CA ASN A 128 -9.19 2.22 -0.30
C ASN A 128 -10.13 1.15 -0.88
N ILE A 129 -9.95 0.76 -2.15
CA ILE A 129 -10.67 -0.40 -2.75
C ILE A 129 -10.33 -1.69 -1.99
N VAL A 130 -9.04 -1.95 -1.73
CA VAL A 130 -8.60 -3.12 -0.93
C VAL A 130 -9.29 -3.15 0.43
N VAL A 131 -9.32 -2.01 1.12
CA VAL A 131 -9.96 -1.91 2.46
C VAL A 131 -11.47 -2.11 2.37
N ALA A 132 -12.13 -1.63 1.30
CA ALA A 132 -13.57 -1.81 1.11
C ALA A 132 -13.94 -3.28 0.87
N ILE A 133 -13.17 -4.00 0.04
CA ILE A 133 -13.36 -5.45 -0.19
C ILE A 133 -13.13 -6.21 1.11
N SER A 134 -12.03 -5.95 1.83
CA SER A 134 -11.77 -6.58 3.12
C SER A 134 -12.87 -6.30 4.15
N TRP A 135 -13.42 -5.08 4.14
CA TRP A 135 -14.55 -4.72 5.00
C TRP A 135 -15.77 -5.55 4.66
N SER A 136 -16.06 -5.76 3.37
CA SER A 136 -17.16 -6.57 2.89
C SER A 136 -17.06 -8.01 3.40
N ASP A 137 -15.87 -8.64 3.28
CA ASP A 137 -15.62 -10.01 3.73
C ASP A 137 -15.90 -10.18 5.23
N TYR A 138 -15.35 -9.29 6.07
CA TYR A 138 -15.59 -9.32 7.52
C TYR A 138 -17.02 -8.97 7.90
N PHE A 139 -17.67 -8.08 7.18
CA PHE A 139 -19.06 -7.70 7.42
C PHE A 139 -20.02 -8.85 7.10
N THR A 140 -19.84 -9.52 5.97
CA THR A 140 -20.66 -10.67 5.58
C THR A 140 -20.42 -11.88 6.50
N ALA A 141 -19.17 -12.14 6.91
CA ALA A 141 -18.85 -13.14 7.92
C ALA A 141 -19.49 -12.83 9.28
N LEU A 142 -19.47 -11.55 9.70
CA LEU A 142 -20.15 -11.11 10.92
C LEU A 142 -21.65 -11.35 10.86
N LEU A 143 -22.32 -11.02 9.75
CA LEU A 143 -23.75 -11.28 9.54
C LEU A 143 -24.08 -12.77 9.57
N ALA A 144 -23.26 -13.60 8.92
CA ALA A 144 -23.41 -15.05 8.92
C ALA A 144 -23.33 -15.62 10.34
N GLY A 145 -22.47 -15.07 11.22
CA GLY A 145 -22.40 -15.42 12.63
C GLY A 145 -23.69 -15.15 13.42
N TYR A 146 -24.53 -14.23 12.95
CA TYR A 146 -25.89 -13.96 13.49
C TYR A 146 -27.01 -14.70 12.73
N GLY A 147 -26.67 -15.61 11.81
CA GLY A 147 -27.64 -16.35 10.99
C GLY A 147 -28.23 -15.55 9.83
N ILE A 148 -27.65 -14.40 9.49
CA ILE A 148 -28.05 -13.57 8.35
C ILE A 148 -27.07 -13.87 7.20
N HIS A 149 -27.51 -14.64 6.22
CA HIS A 149 -26.71 -14.97 5.05
C HIS A 149 -26.91 -13.93 3.94
N PHE A 150 -25.84 -13.21 3.64
CA PHE A 150 -25.82 -12.31 2.49
C PHE A 150 -25.60 -13.14 1.22
N PRO A 151 -26.28 -12.82 0.09
CA PRO A 151 -26.09 -13.59 -1.14
C PRO A 151 -24.64 -13.51 -1.64
N ASP A 152 -23.97 -14.67 -1.82
CA ASP A 152 -22.56 -14.75 -2.18
C ASP A 152 -22.23 -14.01 -3.50
N TYR A 153 -23.16 -14.04 -4.49
CA TYR A 153 -22.99 -13.34 -5.76
C TYR A 153 -23.07 -11.80 -5.64
N LEU A 154 -23.48 -11.26 -4.49
CA LEU A 154 -23.45 -9.83 -4.17
C LEU A 154 -22.34 -9.46 -3.19
N SER A 155 -21.46 -10.39 -2.81
CA SER A 155 -20.34 -10.18 -1.89
C SER A 155 -19.03 -10.74 -2.40
N MET A 156 -18.91 -10.92 -3.73
CA MET A 156 -17.71 -11.44 -4.38
C MET A 156 -17.47 -10.70 -5.71
N ASP A 157 -16.22 -10.59 -6.11
CA ASP A 157 -15.89 -10.04 -7.42
C ASP A 157 -16.09 -11.05 -8.56
N TYR A 158 -16.45 -10.54 -9.73
CA TYR A 158 -16.69 -11.34 -10.94
C TYR A 158 -15.48 -12.16 -11.37
N PHE A 159 -14.28 -11.59 -11.21
CA PHE A 159 -13.02 -12.19 -11.68
C PHE A 159 -12.70 -13.47 -10.90
N THR A 160 -12.79 -13.41 -9.58
CA THR A 160 -12.58 -14.57 -8.69
C THR A 160 -13.56 -15.71 -9.01
N ALA A 161 -14.84 -15.38 -9.14
CA ALA A 161 -15.87 -16.39 -9.46
C ALA A 161 -15.65 -17.02 -10.85
N SER A 162 -15.34 -16.21 -11.87
CA SER A 162 -15.14 -16.70 -13.24
C SER A 162 -13.86 -17.53 -13.38
N GLN A 163 -12.78 -17.14 -12.70
CA GLN A 163 -11.53 -17.91 -12.69
C GLN A 163 -11.68 -19.24 -11.97
N ALA A 164 -12.38 -19.25 -10.83
CA ALA A 164 -12.70 -20.48 -10.13
C ALA A 164 -13.54 -21.43 -11.01
N ALA A 165 -14.54 -20.89 -11.72
CA ALA A 165 -15.36 -21.68 -12.66
C ALA A 165 -14.49 -22.29 -13.76
N ALA A 166 -13.65 -21.51 -14.42
CA ALA A 166 -12.77 -22.00 -15.48
C ALA A 166 -11.81 -23.09 -14.99
N THR A 167 -11.26 -22.94 -13.78
CA THR A 167 -10.33 -23.91 -13.20
C THR A 167 -11.05 -25.21 -12.81
N ILE A 168 -12.17 -25.12 -12.10
CA ILE A 168 -12.93 -26.29 -11.66
C ILE A 168 -13.52 -27.04 -12.85
N GLU A 169 -14.09 -26.35 -13.85
CA GLU A 169 -14.62 -26.96 -15.06
C GLU A 169 -13.52 -27.68 -15.87
N ALA A 170 -12.31 -27.14 -15.91
CA ALA A 170 -11.16 -27.80 -16.54
C ALA A 170 -10.76 -29.10 -15.83
N GLU A 171 -10.77 -29.12 -14.48
CA GLU A 171 -10.49 -30.34 -13.70
C GLU A 171 -11.60 -31.38 -13.84
N LEU A 172 -12.87 -30.95 -13.85
CA LEU A 172 -14.01 -31.85 -14.13
C LEU A 172 -13.91 -32.48 -15.52
N ALA A 173 -13.48 -31.70 -16.54
CA ALA A 173 -13.26 -32.20 -17.90
C ALA A 173 -12.11 -33.24 -17.97
N ARG A 174 -11.13 -33.17 -17.04
CA ARG A 174 -10.06 -34.17 -16.90
C ARG A 174 -10.48 -35.44 -16.13
N GLY A 175 -11.74 -35.50 -15.68
CA GLY A 175 -12.29 -36.68 -14.98
C GLY A 175 -12.27 -36.57 -13.46
N ALA A 176 -11.93 -35.43 -12.89
CA ALA A 176 -12.11 -35.20 -11.46
C ALA A 176 -13.59 -35.11 -11.10
N THR A 177 -13.93 -35.41 -9.85
CA THR A 177 -15.29 -35.26 -9.32
C THR A 177 -15.30 -34.10 -8.30
N LEU A 178 -16.45 -33.44 -8.10
CA LEU A 178 -16.58 -32.41 -7.09
C LEU A 178 -16.22 -32.93 -5.69
N GLU A 179 -16.49 -34.18 -5.41
CA GLU A 179 -16.14 -34.83 -4.15
C GLU A 179 -14.62 -34.96 -3.99
N SER A 180 -13.91 -35.42 -5.03
CA SER A 180 -12.44 -35.51 -5.00
C SER A 180 -11.78 -34.13 -4.87
N LEU A 181 -12.32 -33.09 -5.53
CA LEU A 181 -11.85 -31.73 -5.41
C LEU A 181 -12.11 -31.12 -4.03
N SER A 182 -13.23 -31.47 -3.38
CA SER A 182 -13.54 -31.00 -2.02
C SER A 182 -12.59 -31.56 -0.95
N GLN A 183 -11.98 -32.73 -1.19
CA GLN A 183 -10.97 -33.31 -0.29
C GLN A 183 -9.57 -32.73 -0.52
N ASN A 184 -9.37 -32.00 -1.60
CA ASN A 184 -8.09 -31.38 -1.92
C ASN A 184 -8.06 -29.92 -1.43
N LEU A 185 -7.15 -29.63 -0.50
CA LEU A 185 -7.01 -28.31 0.11
C LEU A 185 -6.72 -27.18 -0.91
N ASP A 186 -6.14 -27.51 -2.07
CA ASP A 186 -5.83 -26.53 -3.11
C ASP A 186 -7.09 -26.01 -3.82
N PHE A 187 -8.19 -26.75 -3.78
CA PHE A 187 -9.46 -26.38 -4.40
C PHE A 187 -10.56 -25.97 -3.40
N ALA A 188 -10.32 -26.11 -2.10
CA ALA A 188 -11.34 -25.87 -1.07
C ALA A 188 -11.99 -24.47 -1.19
N THR A 189 -11.17 -23.42 -1.24
CA THR A 189 -11.65 -22.03 -1.38
C THR A 189 -12.21 -21.73 -2.77
N MET A 190 -11.70 -22.39 -3.82
CA MET A 190 -12.18 -22.23 -5.20
C MET A 190 -13.57 -22.84 -5.40
N LEU A 191 -13.92 -23.89 -4.66
CA LEU A 191 -15.24 -24.53 -4.76
C LEU A 191 -16.36 -23.61 -4.29
N ASP A 192 -16.14 -22.77 -3.30
CA ASP A 192 -17.14 -21.80 -2.84
C ASP A 192 -17.35 -20.70 -3.88
N ALA A 193 -16.27 -20.20 -4.48
CA ALA A 193 -16.37 -19.25 -5.60
C ALA A 193 -17.05 -19.88 -6.84
N TYR A 194 -16.81 -21.18 -7.11
CA TYR A 194 -17.51 -21.91 -8.17
C TYR A 194 -19.01 -22.08 -7.89
N ARG A 195 -19.39 -22.39 -6.65
CA ARG A 195 -20.81 -22.43 -6.25
C ARG A 195 -21.47 -21.07 -6.44
N THR A 196 -20.79 -20.00 -6.05
CA THR A 196 -21.26 -18.61 -6.29
C THR A 196 -21.48 -18.36 -7.78
N TRP A 197 -20.55 -18.79 -8.65
CA TRP A 197 -20.70 -18.70 -10.10
C TRP A 197 -21.94 -19.42 -10.61
N LEU A 198 -22.20 -20.65 -10.14
CA LEU A 198 -23.36 -21.45 -10.57
C LEU A 198 -24.69 -20.84 -10.11
N ASN A 199 -24.74 -20.29 -8.90
CA ASN A 199 -25.95 -19.76 -8.26
C ASN A 199 -26.25 -18.30 -8.68
N ALA A 200 -25.31 -17.61 -9.32
CA ALA A 200 -25.50 -16.22 -9.72
C ALA A 200 -26.59 -16.07 -10.79
N PRO A 201 -27.53 -15.12 -10.64
CA PRO A 201 -28.58 -14.86 -11.62
C PRO A 201 -27.99 -14.38 -12.94
N VAL A 202 -28.56 -14.88 -14.05
CA VAL A 202 -28.17 -14.47 -15.41
C VAL A 202 -29.15 -13.43 -15.93
N ILE A 203 -28.67 -12.20 -16.18
CA ILE A 203 -29.46 -11.08 -16.68
C ILE A 203 -28.90 -10.70 -18.06
N VAL A 204 -29.72 -10.77 -19.08
CA VAL A 204 -29.34 -10.44 -20.49
C VAL A 204 -28.05 -11.17 -20.94
N GLY A 205 -27.87 -12.44 -20.52
CA GLY A 205 -26.69 -13.24 -20.89
C GLY A 205 -25.43 -13.02 -20.03
N PHE A 206 -25.45 -12.07 -19.09
CA PHE A 206 -24.36 -11.84 -18.14
C PHE A 206 -24.71 -12.30 -16.74
N ARG A 207 -23.79 -12.97 -16.05
CA ARG A 207 -23.96 -13.33 -14.64
C ARG A 207 -23.80 -12.09 -13.78
N LEU A 208 -24.76 -11.80 -12.91
CA LEU A 208 -24.70 -10.70 -11.95
C LEU A 208 -23.87 -11.15 -10.75
N ILE A 209 -22.61 -10.76 -10.73
CA ILE A 209 -21.69 -10.97 -9.61
C ILE A 209 -20.99 -9.65 -9.33
N CYS A 210 -21.12 -9.13 -8.11
CA CYS A 210 -20.50 -7.87 -7.69
C CYS A 210 -20.41 -7.80 -6.16
N ASP A 211 -19.44 -7.06 -5.64
CA ASP A 211 -19.29 -6.79 -4.21
C ASP A 211 -20.10 -5.54 -3.81
N LEU A 212 -21.38 -5.73 -3.52
CA LEU A 212 -22.30 -4.65 -3.16
C LEU A 212 -21.99 -4.03 -1.77
N PRO A 213 -21.67 -4.80 -0.71
CA PRO A 213 -21.29 -4.23 0.58
C PRO A 213 -20.05 -3.32 0.50
N ALA A 214 -19.04 -3.68 -0.30
CA ALA A 214 -17.84 -2.83 -0.52
C ALA A 214 -18.21 -1.49 -1.15
N PHE A 215 -19.11 -1.49 -2.13
CA PHE A 215 -19.63 -0.25 -2.72
C PHE A 215 -20.43 0.59 -1.71
N LEU A 216 -21.32 -0.04 -0.95
CA LEU A 216 -22.20 0.66 0.00
C LEU A 216 -21.42 1.31 1.13
N ILE A 217 -20.43 0.63 1.70
CA ILE A 217 -19.57 1.24 2.74
C ILE A 217 -18.76 2.40 2.18
N ASN A 218 -18.21 2.27 0.97
CA ASN A 218 -17.51 3.38 0.33
C ASN A 218 -18.43 4.57 0.09
N ALA A 219 -19.67 4.35 -0.37
CA ALA A 219 -20.65 5.42 -0.55
C ALA A 219 -21.00 6.11 0.77
N LEU A 220 -21.18 5.33 1.85
CA LEU A 220 -21.44 5.85 3.20
C LEU A 220 -20.26 6.72 3.69
N ILE A 221 -19.03 6.21 3.60
CA ILE A 221 -17.83 6.95 4.02
C ILE A 221 -17.65 8.21 3.18
N THR A 222 -17.89 8.14 1.87
CA THR A 222 -17.85 9.31 0.98
C THR A 222 -18.85 10.37 1.42
N ALA A 223 -20.09 10.00 1.77
CA ALA A 223 -21.11 10.92 2.26
C ALA A 223 -20.68 11.57 3.59
N ILE A 224 -20.10 10.79 4.51
CA ILE A 224 -19.58 11.26 5.79
C ILE A 224 -18.47 12.31 5.58
N VAL A 225 -17.50 12.01 4.71
CA VAL A 225 -16.38 12.90 4.40
C VAL A 225 -16.86 14.16 3.66
N TYR A 226 -17.85 14.03 2.78
CA TYR A 226 -18.46 15.17 2.08
C TYR A 226 -19.10 16.17 3.04
N ILE A 227 -19.82 15.68 4.05
CA ILE A 227 -20.45 16.52 5.10
C ILE A 227 -19.39 17.13 6.03
N GLY A 228 -18.23 16.51 6.17
CA GLY A 228 -17.12 17.02 6.96
C GLY A 228 -17.25 16.73 8.45
N ILE A 229 -17.15 15.49 8.84
CA ILE A 229 -17.09 15.10 10.26
C ILE A 229 -15.72 15.49 10.82
N LYS A 230 -15.73 16.21 11.93
CA LYS A 230 -14.55 16.48 12.74
C LYS A 230 -14.27 15.26 13.63
N GLU A 231 -13.29 14.46 13.26
CA GLU A 231 -12.83 13.41 14.16
C GLU A 231 -12.19 14.01 15.41
N SER A 232 -12.62 13.51 16.58
CA SER A 232 -11.98 13.84 17.84
C SER A 232 -10.73 12.96 18.00
N ARG A 233 -9.60 13.54 18.46
CA ARG A 233 -8.40 12.79 18.85
C ARG A 233 -8.72 11.59 19.75
N ALA A 234 -9.63 11.79 20.72
CA ALA A 234 -10.04 10.76 21.65
C ALA A 234 -10.68 9.57 20.94
N THR A 235 -11.52 9.84 19.93
CA THR A 235 -12.18 8.80 19.12
C THR A 235 -11.17 8.03 18.30
N THR A 236 -10.23 8.71 17.61
CA THR A 236 -9.17 8.06 16.84
C THR A 236 -8.30 7.19 17.73
N ASN A 237 -7.81 7.71 18.87
CA ASN A 237 -6.98 6.95 19.80
C ASN A 237 -7.73 5.73 20.39
N LEU A 238 -9.03 5.86 20.71
CA LEU A 238 -9.84 4.75 21.19
C LEU A 238 -10.01 3.65 20.13
N MET A 239 -10.25 4.03 18.87
CA MET A 239 -10.33 3.06 17.75
C MET A 239 -9.00 2.33 17.56
N VAL A 240 -7.86 3.02 17.70
CA VAL A 240 -6.53 2.39 17.62
C VAL A 240 -6.29 1.42 18.76
N LEU A 241 -6.64 1.80 19.98
CA LEU A 241 -6.52 0.91 21.14
C LEU A 241 -7.37 -0.34 20.97
N LEU A 242 -8.58 -0.21 20.41
CA LEU A 242 -9.46 -1.34 20.10
C LEU A 242 -8.80 -2.26 19.04
N LYS A 243 -8.27 -1.71 17.94
CA LYS A 243 -7.57 -2.49 16.91
C LYS A 243 -6.39 -3.27 17.47
N VAL A 244 -5.51 -2.59 18.18
CA VAL A 244 -4.32 -3.20 18.80
C VAL A 244 -4.74 -4.23 19.86
N GLY A 245 -5.76 -3.93 20.64
CA GLY A 245 -6.32 -4.85 21.64
C GLY A 245 -6.83 -6.16 21.02
N VAL A 246 -7.51 -6.07 19.86
CA VAL A 246 -7.99 -7.28 19.16
C VAL A 246 -6.84 -8.05 18.52
N VAL A 247 -5.85 -7.37 17.95
CA VAL A 247 -4.65 -8.04 17.42
C VAL A 247 -3.90 -8.76 18.54
N LEU A 248 -3.75 -8.13 19.72
CA LEU A 248 -3.16 -8.77 20.90
C LEU A 248 -4.01 -9.93 21.40
N LEU A 249 -5.34 -9.81 21.37
CA LEU A 249 -6.24 -10.90 21.71
C LEU A 249 -6.03 -12.11 20.79
N VAL A 250 -5.94 -11.89 19.47
CA VAL A 250 -5.62 -12.94 18.49
C VAL A 250 -4.28 -13.60 18.82
N ILE A 251 -3.24 -12.82 19.11
CA ILE A 251 -1.91 -13.35 19.42
C ILE A 251 -1.95 -14.17 20.72
N ILE A 252 -2.50 -13.62 21.80
CA ILE A 252 -2.47 -14.24 23.13
C ILE A 252 -3.34 -15.50 23.16
N LEU A 253 -4.59 -15.40 22.70
CA LEU A 253 -5.49 -16.55 22.69
C LEU A 253 -5.09 -17.58 21.64
N GLY A 254 -4.72 -17.12 20.45
CA GLY A 254 -4.31 -18.02 19.37
C GLY A 254 -3.07 -18.83 19.73
N ALA A 255 -2.13 -18.28 20.52
CA ALA A 255 -0.93 -18.99 20.96
C ALA A 255 -1.24 -20.31 21.69
N PHE A 256 -2.37 -20.40 22.40
CA PHE A 256 -2.80 -21.63 23.06
C PHE A 256 -3.30 -22.72 22.11
N TYR A 257 -3.65 -22.36 20.86
CA TYR A 257 -4.15 -23.26 19.83
C TYR A 257 -3.12 -23.55 18.73
N VAL A 258 -1.90 -23.04 18.87
CA VAL A 258 -0.80 -23.32 17.94
C VAL A 258 -0.44 -24.79 17.97
N LYS A 259 -0.36 -25.39 16.79
CA LYS A 259 0.13 -26.75 16.55
C LYS A 259 1.48 -26.64 15.82
N PRO A 260 2.62 -26.93 16.48
CA PRO A 260 3.94 -26.81 15.86
C PRO A 260 4.12 -27.62 14.57
N SER A 261 3.32 -28.67 14.39
CA SER A 261 3.27 -29.47 13.15
C SER A 261 2.87 -28.64 11.93
N ASN A 262 2.08 -27.58 12.11
CA ASN A 262 1.65 -26.71 11.02
C ASN A 262 2.81 -25.86 10.47
N TRP A 263 3.92 -25.74 11.20
CA TRP A 263 5.12 -25.05 10.77
C TRP A 263 6.12 -25.95 10.03
N ILE A 264 5.73 -27.20 9.74
CA ILE A 264 6.61 -28.16 9.06
C ILE A 264 5.95 -28.61 7.75
N PRO A 265 6.58 -28.33 6.60
CA PRO A 265 7.83 -27.56 6.40
C PRO A 265 7.60 -26.05 6.60
N PHE A 266 8.65 -25.34 7.11
CA PHE A 266 8.53 -23.90 7.42
C PHE A 266 8.36 -23.04 6.16
N ALA A 267 9.01 -23.39 5.06
CA ALA A 267 8.89 -22.75 3.75
C ALA A 267 8.44 -23.81 2.70
N PRO A 268 7.16 -24.19 2.66
CA PRO A 268 6.68 -25.30 1.83
C PRO A 268 6.89 -25.09 0.33
N ASN A 269 6.81 -23.84 -0.12
CA ASN A 269 6.97 -23.43 -1.52
C ASN A 269 8.35 -22.82 -1.80
N GLY A 270 9.31 -23.03 -0.89
CA GLY A 270 10.66 -22.46 -0.98
C GLY A 270 10.68 -20.92 -0.91
N LEU A 271 11.84 -20.34 -1.22
CA LEU A 271 12.01 -18.89 -1.20
C LEU A 271 11.10 -18.17 -2.23
N SER A 272 10.90 -18.77 -3.40
CA SER A 272 10.04 -18.21 -4.43
C SER A 272 8.60 -18.06 -3.94
N GLY A 273 8.04 -19.06 -3.25
CA GLY A 273 6.70 -18.98 -2.67
C GLY A 273 6.60 -17.91 -1.58
N VAL A 274 7.63 -17.76 -0.74
CA VAL A 274 7.69 -16.69 0.26
C VAL A 274 7.67 -15.32 -0.42
N MET A 275 8.47 -15.13 -1.47
CA MET A 275 8.56 -13.84 -2.18
C MET A 275 7.28 -13.48 -2.95
N GLN A 276 6.45 -14.45 -3.36
CA GLN A 276 5.12 -14.17 -3.92
C GLN A 276 4.20 -13.41 -2.93
N GLY A 277 4.43 -13.54 -1.62
CA GLY A 277 3.72 -12.81 -0.59
C GLY A 277 4.17 -11.35 -0.42
N VAL A 278 5.20 -10.88 -1.13
CA VAL A 278 5.79 -9.52 -0.96
C VAL A 278 4.74 -8.43 -1.06
N SER A 279 3.86 -8.48 -2.06
CA SER A 279 2.83 -7.46 -2.27
C SER A 279 1.89 -7.34 -1.07
N ALA A 280 1.36 -8.46 -0.61
CA ALA A 280 0.42 -8.52 0.52
C ALA A 280 1.09 -8.11 1.84
N VAL A 281 2.32 -8.55 2.08
CA VAL A 281 3.10 -8.17 3.27
C VAL A 281 3.50 -6.70 3.22
N PHE A 282 3.94 -6.19 2.07
CA PHE A 282 4.27 -4.77 1.93
C PHE A 282 3.03 -3.89 2.11
N PHE A 283 1.89 -4.29 1.55
CA PHE A 283 0.62 -3.59 1.74
C PHE A 283 0.29 -3.39 3.22
N ALA A 284 0.62 -4.36 4.08
CA ALA A 284 0.40 -4.24 5.52
C ALA A 284 1.26 -3.14 6.18
N TYR A 285 2.31 -2.65 5.54
CA TYR A 285 3.14 -1.55 6.04
C TYR A 285 2.78 -0.19 5.44
N ILE A 286 1.89 -0.12 4.43
CA ILE A 286 1.46 1.15 3.83
C ILE A 286 0.71 1.98 4.88
N GLY A 287 0.96 3.29 4.91
CA GLY A 287 0.24 4.25 5.75
C GLY A 287 1.11 5.01 6.76
N PHE A 288 2.33 4.58 7.08
CA PHE A 288 3.20 5.35 7.97
C PHE A 288 3.56 6.74 7.41
N ASP A 289 3.59 6.87 6.09
CA ASP A 289 3.84 8.12 5.38
C ASP A 289 2.69 9.13 5.55
N ALA A 290 1.46 8.64 5.80
CA ALA A 290 0.32 9.48 6.12
C ALA A 290 0.55 10.36 7.36
N ILE A 291 1.42 9.94 8.30
CA ILE A 291 1.85 10.77 9.44
C ILE A 291 2.43 12.10 8.94
N SER A 292 3.17 12.09 7.83
CA SER A 292 3.78 13.31 7.27
C SER A 292 2.75 14.36 6.84
N THR A 293 1.54 13.95 6.49
CA THR A 293 0.46 14.87 6.10
C THR A 293 -0.09 15.70 7.25
N THR A 294 0.25 15.36 8.50
CA THR A 294 -0.20 16.07 9.71
C THR A 294 0.86 17.01 10.29
N ALA A 295 1.90 17.30 9.52
CA ALA A 295 3.04 18.11 9.95
C ALA A 295 2.64 19.47 10.54
N GLU A 296 1.64 20.14 9.96
CA GLU A 296 1.17 21.46 10.40
C GLU A 296 0.38 21.43 11.72
N GLU A 297 -0.10 20.27 12.14
CA GLU A 297 -0.83 20.07 13.40
C GLU A 297 0.08 19.60 14.55
N CYS A 298 1.38 19.39 14.28
CA CYS A 298 2.34 18.92 15.28
C CYS A 298 2.87 20.05 16.16
N LYS A 299 3.10 19.74 17.45
CA LYS A 299 3.75 20.67 18.38
C LYS A 299 5.19 20.98 17.97
N ASP A 300 5.97 19.96 17.63
CA ASP A 300 7.32 20.03 17.09
C ASP A 300 7.49 19.04 15.95
N ALA A 301 7.03 19.44 14.75
CA ALA A 301 6.99 18.56 13.59
C ALA A 301 8.37 17.99 13.23
N GLN A 302 9.44 18.78 13.32
CA GLN A 302 10.80 18.35 12.98
C GLN A 302 11.32 17.22 13.88
N ARG A 303 10.83 17.10 15.12
CA ARG A 303 11.23 16.09 16.08
C ARG A 303 10.22 14.96 16.19
N ASP A 304 8.94 15.31 16.22
CA ASP A 304 7.87 14.39 16.63
C ASP A 304 7.41 13.50 15.46
N LEU A 305 7.40 14.02 14.20
CA LEU A 305 7.09 13.22 13.01
C LEU A 305 8.06 12.04 12.82
N PRO A 306 9.41 12.25 12.83
CA PRO A 306 10.35 11.14 12.72
C PRO A 306 10.11 10.04 13.75
N ARG A 307 9.87 10.42 15.00
CA ARG A 307 9.64 9.47 16.10
C ARG A 307 8.33 8.72 15.95
N GLY A 308 7.26 9.42 15.58
CA GLY A 308 5.95 8.81 15.34
C GLY A 308 6.02 7.74 14.24
N MET A 309 6.68 8.04 13.11
CA MET A 309 6.87 7.10 12.00
C MET A 309 7.68 5.86 12.43
N MET A 310 8.81 6.06 13.13
CA MET A 310 9.66 4.95 13.56
C MET A 310 8.96 4.06 14.61
N TYR A 311 8.27 4.65 15.59
CA TYR A 311 7.56 3.88 16.62
C TYR A 311 6.37 3.11 16.05
N SER A 312 5.59 3.70 15.15
CA SER A 312 4.47 3.00 14.51
C SER A 312 4.98 1.81 13.68
N LEU A 313 6.03 1.98 12.88
CA LEU A 313 6.62 0.89 12.12
C LEU A 313 7.10 -0.25 13.02
N LEU A 314 7.84 0.07 14.09
CA LEU A 314 8.38 -0.94 15.01
C LEU A 314 7.26 -1.73 15.72
N ILE A 315 6.26 -1.03 16.24
CA ILE A 315 5.12 -1.67 16.94
C ILE A 315 4.35 -2.57 15.97
N CYS A 316 4.00 -2.06 14.78
CA CYS A 316 3.29 -2.86 13.77
C CYS A 316 4.09 -4.08 13.33
N THR A 317 5.42 -3.95 13.14
CA THR A 317 6.28 -5.07 12.77
C THR A 317 6.23 -6.20 13.80
N LEU A 318 6.36 -5.86 15.09
CA LEU A 318 6.31 -6.87 16.16
C LEU A 318 4.95 -7.58 16.21
N LEU A 319 3.86 -6.82 16.07
CA LEU A 319 2.52 -7.38 16.01
C LEU A 319 2.33 -8.29 14.79
N TYR A 320 2.81 -7.89 13.62
CA TYR A 320 2.63 -8.63 12.38
C TYR A 320 3.39 -9.95 12.35
N ILE A 321 4.63 -9.96 12.85
CA ILE A 321 5.41 -11.19 13.01
C ILE A 321 4.69 -12.16 13.94
N ALA A 322 4.21 -11.66 15.09
CA ALA A 322 3.51 -12.50 16.06
C ALA A 322 2.18 -13.06 15.50
N VAL A 323 1.38 -12.21 14.80
CA VAL A 323 0.14 -12.68 14.13
C VAL A 323 0.45 -13.72 13.07
N ALA A 324 1.47 -13.50 12.24
CA ALA A 324 1.84 -14.43 11.16
C ALA A 324 2.21 -15.81 11.71
N LEU A 325 2.98 -15.87 12.80
CA LEU A 325 3.36 -17.11 13.46
C LEU A 325 2.14 -17.81 14.09
N VAL A 326 1.31 -17.07 14.81
CA VAL A 326 0.11 -17.62 15.45
C VAL A 326 -0.87 -18.14 14.40
N LEU A 327 -1.16 -17.35 13.38
CA LEU A 327 -2.12 -17.69 12.34
C LEU A 327 -1.72 -18.99 11.61
N THR A 328 -0.46 -19.07 11.15
CA THR A 328 0.06 -20.25 10.47
C THR A 328 0.28 -21.45 11.40
N GLY A 329 0.39 -21.20 12.70
CA GLY A 329 0.44 -22.25 13.72
C GLY A 329 -0.93 -22.81 14.08
N MET A 330 -1.99 -22.00 14.07
CA MET A 330 -3.36 -22.43 14.37
C MET A 330 -3.98 -23.26 13.25
N SER A 331 -3.76 -22.86 12.00
CA SER A 331 -4.35 -23.50 10.82
C SER A 331 -3.28 -23.82 9.78
N HIS A 332 -3.56 -24.85 8.96
CA HIS A 332 -2.70 -25.15 7.82
C HIS A 332 -2.73 -23.99 6.81
N TYR A 333 -1.56 -23.55 6.34
CA TYR A 333 -1.40 -22.35 5.51
C TYR A 333 -2.28 -22.33 4.25
N LYS A 334 -2.57 -23.48 3.64
CA LYS A 334 -3.44 -23.63 2.46
C LYS A 334 -4.90 -23.21 2.71
N LEU A 335 -5.35 -23.26 3.96
CA LEU A 335 -6.71 -22.87 4.34
C LEU A 335 -6.83 -21.38 4.66
N LEU A 336 -5.71 -20.65 4.69
CA LEU A 336 -5.69 -19.24 5.07
C LEU A 336 -6.01 -18.27 3.93
N ASN A 337 -6.18 -18.77 2.69
CA ASN A 337 -6.55 -17.93 1.55
C ASN A 337 -8.05 -17.58 1.55
N VAL A 338 -8.46 -16.88 2.59
CA VAL A 338 -9.82 -16.38 2.83
C VAL A 338 -9.79 -14.88 3.07
N GLY A 339 -10.93 -14.21 2.92
CA GLY A 339 -11.05 -12.76 3.09
C GLY A 339 -10.91 -12.29 4.55
N ASP A 340 -11.22 -13.17 5.51
CA ASP A 340 -11.23 -12.90 6.96
C ASP A 340 -10.36 -13.86 7.80
N PRO A 341 -9.07 -14.06 7.46
CA PRO A 341 -8.23 -15.12 8.03
C PRO A 341 -8.12 -15.09 9.56
N LEU A 342 -8.14 -13.91 10.19
CA LEU A 342 -8.07 -13.79 11.64
C LEU A 342 -9.35 -14.28 12.34
N ALA A 343 -10.52 -14.06 11.75
CA ALA A 343 -11.77 -14.57 12.28
C ALA A 343 -11.94 -16.06 11.97
N PHE A 344 -11.51 -16.49 10.79
CA PHE A 344 -11.57 -17.87 10.30
C PHE A 344 -10.89 -18.86 11.27
N VAL A 345 -9.66 -18.56 11.73
CA VAL A 345 -8.92 -19.50 12.61
C VAL A 345 -9.57 -19.68 13.99
N PHE A 346 -10.48 -18.82 14.40
CA PHE A 346 -11.31 -18.98 15.60
C PHE A 346 -12.70 -19.51 15.31
N GLY A 347 -13.07 -19.62 14.04
CA GLY A 347 -14.35 -20.17 13.58
C GLY A 347 -14.47 -21.69 13.74
N PRO A 348 -15.55 -22.29 13.17
CA PRO A 348 -15.83 -23.73 13.28
C PRO A 348 -14.73 -24.63 12.73
N GLU A 349 -14.06 -24.20 11.67
CA GLU A 349 -12.97 -24.94 11.01
C GLU A 349 -11.60 -24.77 11.69
N GLY A 350 -11.49 -23.85 12.65
CA GLY A 350 -10.29 -23.59 13.43
C GLY A 350 -10.40 -24.03 14.89
N ALA A 351 -10.28 -23.08 15.82
CA ALA A 351 -10.35 -23.33 17.26
C ALA A 351 -11.78 -23.56 17.80
N ASN A 352 -12.82 -23.40 16.98
CA ASN A 352 -14.24 -23.50 17.32
C ASN A 352 -14.68 -22.58 18.47
N LEU A 353 -14.16 -21.35 18.48
CA LEU A 353 -14.48 -20.29 19.43
C LEU A 353 -15.28 -19.17 18.74
N GLN A 354 -16.52 -19.50 18.31
CA GLN A 354 -17.34 -18.61 17.47
C GLN A 354 -17.56 -17.22 18.06
N TRP A 355 -17.67 -17.09 19.41
CA TRP A 355 -17.83 -15.80 20.06
C TRP A 355 -16.59 -14.89 19.91
N ILE A 356 -15.37 -15.49 19.86
CA ILE A 356 -14.12 -14.76 19.60
C ILE A 356 -14.06 -14.34 18.13
N SER A 357 -14.39 -15.26 17.21
CA SER A 357 -14.50 -14.97 15.78
C SER A 357 -15.43 -13.78 15.53
N GLY A 358 -16.59 -13.72 16.20
CA GLY A 358 -17.53 -12.59 16.13
C GLY A 358 -16.95 -11.27 16.65
N ILE A 359 -16.22 -11.30 17.77
CA ILE A 359 -15.53 -10.11 18.30
C ILE A 359 -14.47 -9.60 17.33
N ILE A 360 -13.68 -10.51 16.74
CA ILE A 360 -12.65 -10.18 15.76
C ILE A 360 -13.30 -9.58 14.53
N ALA A 361 -14.35 -10.18 13.99
CA ALA A 361 -15.06 -9.69 12.80
C ALA A 361 -15.66 -8.29 13.05
N LEU A 362 -16.35 -8.07 14.17
CA LEU A 362 -16.88 -6.75 14.52
C LEU A 362 -15.78 -5.69 14.62
N SER A 363 -14.67 -6.05 15.27
CA SER A 363 -13.55 -5.13 15.45
C SER A 363 -12.84 -4.82 14.12
N ALA A 364 -12.72 -5.80 13.23
CA ALA A 364 -12.17 -5.64 11.89
C ALA A 364 -13.04 -4.69 11.04
N VAL A 365 -14.37 -4.85 11.09
CA VAL A 365 -15.32 -3.95 10.42
C VAL A 365 -15.13 -2.50 10.87
N ILE A 366 -15.04 -2.25 12.19
CA ILE A 366 -14.79 -0.91 12.73
C ILE A 366 -13.39 -0.42 12.34
N ALA A 367 -12.40 -1.28 12.41
CA ALA A 367 -11.01 -0.97 12.08
C ALA A 367 -10.87 -0.52 10.62
N MET A 368 -11.41 -1.26 9.69
CA MET A 368 -11.32 -0.98 8.25
C MET A 368 -12.13 0.25 7.86
N ALA A 369 -13.31 0.46 8.43
CA ALA A 369 -14.09 1.69 8.22
C ALA A 369 -13.28 2.94 8.61
N SER A 370 -12.50 2.89 9.70
CA SER A 370 -11.64 4.00 10.10
C SER A 370 -10.46 4.25 9.14
N VAL A 371 -9.88 3.19 8.56
CA VAL A 371 -8.83 3.33 7.52
C VAL A 371 -9.41 3.94 6.25
N MET A 372 -10.59 3.50 5.83
CA MET A 372 -11.31 4.09 4.69
C MET A 372 -11.54 5.58 4.88
N LEU A 373 -11.93 6.02 6.08
CA LEU A 373 -12.07 7.45 6.41
C LEU A 373 -10.75 8.21 6.19
N VAL A 374 -9.63 7.67 6.67
CA VAL A 374 -8.31 8.32 6.50
C VAL A 374 -7.96 8.47 5.02
N PHE A 375 -8.13 7.42 4.21
CA PHE A 375 -7.86 7.48 2.77
C PHE A 375 -8.81 8.41 2.04
N GLN A 376 -10.11 8.36 2.36
CA GLN A 376 -11.13 9.23 1.77
C GLN A 376 -10.98 10.71 2.17
N LEU A 377 -10.34 11.01 3.30
CA LEU A 377 -9.97 12.36 3.70
C LEU A 377 -8.68 12.82 3.02
N GLY A 378 -7.70 11.93 2.88
CA GLY A 378 -6.38 12.23 2.34
C GLY A 378 -6.41 12.50 0.83
N GLN A 379 -7.07 11.66 0.06
CA GLN A 379 -7.07 11.75 -1.41
C GLN A 379 -7.63 13.07 -1.97
N PRO A 380 -8.79 13.60 -1.51
CA PRO A 380 -9.25 14.92 -1.93
C PRO A 380 -8.28 16.06 -1.63
N ARG A 381 -7.48 15.95 -0.58
CA ARG A 381 -6.43 16.94 -0.25
C ARG A 381 -5.30 16.92 -1.29
N ILE A 382 -4.90 15.72 -1.76
CA ILE A 382 -3.89 15.59 -2.82
C ILE A 382 -4.40 16.23 -4.11
N TRP A 383 -5.64 15.92 -4.54
CA TRP A 383 -6.28 16.57 -5.68
C TRP A 383 -6.27 18.10 -5.55
N MET A 384 -6.60 18.59 -4.36
CA MET A 384 -6.68 20.01 -4.05
C MET A 384 -5.30 20.69 -4.15
N VAL A 385 -4.24 20.09 -3.57
CA VAL A 385 -2.88 20.65 -3.61
C VAL A 385 -2.36 20.70 -5.04
N MET A 386 -2.48 19.63 -5.81
CA MET A 386 -2.08 19.59 -7.21
C MET A 386 -2.85 20.62 -8.06
N SER A 387 -4.14 20.82 -7.80
CA SER A 387 -4.97 21.83 -8.47
C SER A 387 -4.56 23.27 -8.08
N ARG A 388 -4.18 23.50 -6.82
CA ARG A 388 -3.66 24.78 -6.35
C ARG A 388 -2.32 25.14 -7.00
N ASP A 389 -1.48 24.16 -7.30
CA ASP A 389 -0.24 24.34 -8.06
C ASP A 389 -0.48 24.57 -9.57
N GLY A 390 -1.74 24.50 -10.00
CA GLY A 390 -2.14 24.67 -11.40
C GLY A 390 -2.01 23.41 -12.25
N LEU A 391 -1.64 22.28 -11.65
CA LEU A 391 -1.41 21.02 -12.36
C LEU A 391 -2.72 20.29 -12.71
N LEU A 392 -3.81 20.60 -11.99
CA LEU A 392 -5.16 20.06 -12.22
C LEU A 392 -6.19 21.20 -12.35
N PRO A 393 -7.39 20.93 -12.93
CA PRO A 393 -8.45 21.91 -13.06
C PRO A 393 -8.86 22.53 -11.71
N LYS A 394 -9.14 23.84 -11.70
CA LYS A 394 -9.50 24.61 -10.48
C LYS A 394 -10.68 24.02 -9.69
N ARG A 395 -11.55 23.24 -10.33
CA ARG A 395 -12.69 22.57 -9.67
C ARG A 395 -12.25 21.62 -8.56
N PHE A 396 -11.07 20.99 -8.69
CA PHE A 396 -10.52 20.11 -7.66
C PHE A 396 -10.05 20.87 -6.41
N ALA A 397 -9.75 22.17 -6.52
CA ALA A 397 -9.40 23.03 -5.38
C ALA A 397 -10.63 23.71 -4.75
N ALA A 398 -11.84 23.56 -5.33
CA ALA A 398 -13.03 24.23 -4.87
C ALA A 398 -13.51 23.66 -3.52
N ILE A 399 -13.73 24.57 -2.55
CA ILE A 399 -14.24 24.24 -1.22
C ILE A 399 -15.76 24.47 -1.20
N HIS A 400 -16.50 23.49 -0.66
CA HIS A 400 -17.95 23.58 -0.54
C HIS A 400 -18.36 24.70 0.43
N PRO A 401 -19.25 25.65 0.06
CA PRO A 401 -19.51 26.83 0.87
C PRO A 401 -20.12 26.52 2.24
N ARG A 402 -20.96 25.49 2.35
CA ARG A 402 -21.64 25.09 3.60
C ARG A 402 -20.76 24.16 4.44
N PHE A 403 -20.23 23.10 3.86
CA PHE A 403 -19.53 22.04 4.59
C PHE A 403 -18.03 22.32 4.79
N LYS A 404 -17.47 23.30 4.07
CA LYS A 404 -16.03 23.65 4.12
C LYS A 404 -15.09 22.49 3.78
N THR A 405 -15.57 21.55 2.96
CA THR A 405 -14.84 20.39 2.46
C THR A 405 -14.54 20.52 0.95
N PRO A 406 -13.55 19.82 0.38
CA PRO A 406 -13.31 19.79 -1.06
C PRO A 406 -14.35 18.89 -1.77
N GLY A 407 -15.62 19.31 -1.78
CA GLY A 407 -16.76 18.48 -2.13
C GLY A 407 -16.67 17.82 -3.52
N PHE A 408 -16.22 18.55 -4.56
CA PHE A 408 -16.04 17.97 -5.90
C PHE A 408 -15.01 16.83 -5.88
N SER A 409 -13.83 17.07 -5.28
CA SER A 409 -12.78 16.06 -5.17
C SER A 409 -13.23 14.85 -4.35
N THR A 410 -14.02 15.05 -3.29
CA THR A 410 -14.58 13.96 -2.48
C THR A 410 -15.53 13.07 -3.28
N ILE A 411 -16.43 13.66 -4.09
CA ILE A 411 -17.33 12.88 -4.96
C ILE A 411 -16.53 12.10 -6.01
N VAL A 412 -15.56 12.74 -6.66
CA VAL A 412 -14.69 12.05 -7.65
C VAL A 412 -13.94 10.90 -7.00
N THR A 413 -13.38 11.09 -5.80
CA THR A 413 -12.74 10.02 -5.03
C THR A 413 -13.71 8.87 -4.74
N GLY A 414 -14.92 9.19 -4.26
CA GLY A 414 -15.94 8.18 -3.99
C GLY A 414 -16.33 7.34 -5.21
N LEU A 415 -16.42 7.96 -6.39
CA LEU A 415 -16.71 7.25 -7.65
C LEU A 415 -15.53 6.39 -8.12
N VAL A 416 -14.30 6.94 -8.05
CA VAL A 416 -13.07 6.24 -8.46
C VAL A 416 -12.77 5.03 -7.56
N VAL A 417 -13.19 5.07 -6.31
CA VAL A 417 -13.08 3.93 -5.37
C VAL A 417 -14.30 3.01 -5.48
N GLY A 418 -15.51 3.56 -5.41
CA GLY A 418 -16.75 2.78 -5.26
C GLY A 418 -17.09 1.96 -6.50
N ILE A 419 -16.95 2.51 -7.71
CA ILE A 419 -17.29 1.74 -8.91
C ILE A 419 -16.34 0.54 -9.10
N PRO A 420 -15.00 0.70 -9.02
CA PRO A 420 -14.12 -0.44 -9.10
C PRO A 420 -14.29 -1.46 -7.96
N SER A 421 -14.63 -1.04 -6.74
CA SER A 421 -14.82 -1.98 -5.61
C SER A 421 -15.92 -3.01 -5.83
N LEU A 422 -16.87 -2.75 -6.76
CA LEU A 422 -17.88 -3.74 -7.16
C LEU A 422 -17.29 -4.97 -7.89
N PHE A 423 -16.18 -4.80 -8.60
CA PHE A 423 -15.70 -5.80 -9.57
C PHE A 423 -14.21 -6.14 -9.41
N ALA A 424 -13.47 -5.38 -8.60
CA ALA A 424 -12.03 -5.51 -8.48
C ALA A 424 -11.64 -6.73 -7.65
N ASN A 425 -10.68 -7.49 -8.17
CA ASN A 425 -10.08 -8.61 -7.45
C ASN A 425 -9.08 -8.11 -6.40
N MET A 426 -9.16 -8.65 -5.19
CA MET A 426 -8.34 -8.29 -4.03
C MET A 426 -6.84 -8.32 -4.32
N THR A 427 -6.34 -9.38 -4.92
CA THR A 427 -4.90 -9.54 -5.20
C THR A 427 -4.41 -8.49 -6.19
N VAL A 428 -5.16 -8.26 -7.27
CA VAL A 428 -4.78 -7.29 -8.32
C VAL A 428 -4.69 -5.87 -7.76
N VAL A 429 -5.66 -5.47 -6.92
CA VAL A 429 -5.66 -4.13 -6.33
C VAL A 429 -4.59 -3.98 -5.25
N THR A 430 -4.31 -5.02 -4.48
CA THR A 430 -3.21 -5.02 -3.50
C THR A 430 -1.86 -4.84 -4.18
N ASP A 431 -1.61 -5.56 -5.27
CA ASP A 431 -0.38 -5.45 -6.06
C ASP A 431 -0.21 -4.06 -6.67
N LEU A 432 -1.30 -3.49 -7.20
CA LEU A 432 -1.27 -2.17 -7.81
C LEU A 432 -1.04 -1.06 -6.79
N THR A 433 -1.58 -1.18 -5.58
CA THR A 433 -1.27 -0.27 -4.46
C THR A 433 0.20 -0.40 -4.09
N SER A 434 0.69 -1.62 -3.91
CA SER A 434 2.06 -1.89 -3.47
C SER A 434 3.11 -1.35 -4.44
N ILE A 435 2.92 -1.51 -5.77
CA ILE A 435 3.88 -0.98 -6.74
C ILE A 435 3.90 0.55 -6.75
N GLY A 436 2.75 1.20 -6.59
CA GLY A 436 2.66 2.67 -6.52
C GLY A 436 3.40 3.24 -5.32
N THR A 437 3.17 2.66 -4.14
CA THR A 437 3.79 3.09 -2.89
C THR A 437 5.30 2.79 -2.88
N LEU A 438 5.73 1.61 -3.32
CA LEU A 438 7.17 1.29 -3.46
C LEU A 438 7.87 2.28 -4.40
N PHE A 439 7.23 2.65 -5.51
CA PHE A 439 7.77 3.64 -6.41
C PHE A 439 7.91 5.03 -5.74
N ALA A 440 6.92 5.46 -4.95
CA ALA A 440 7.02 6.69 -4.17
C ALA A 440 8.17 6.62 -3.15
N PHE A 441 8.33 5.49 -2.44
CA PHE A 441 9.43 5.28 -1.49
C PHE A 441 10.80 5.31 -2.16
N LEU A 442 10.92 4.71 -3.34
CA LEU A 442 12.14 4.75 -4.14
C LEU A 442 12.52 6.19 -4.52
N LEU A 443 11.54 7.00 -4.97
CA LEU A 443 11.78 8.38 -5.34
C LEU A 443 12.08 9.27 -4.13
N VAL A 444 11.39 9.09 -3.01
CA VAL A 444 11.69 9.84 -1.77
C VAL A 444 13.10 9.48 -1.29
N SER A 445 13.46 8.20 -1.25
CA SER A 445 14.80 7.78 -0.82
C SER A 445 15.90 8.28 -1.75
N GLY A 446 15.68 8.27 -3.07
CA GLY A 446 16.57 8.89 -4.05
C GLY A 446 16.63 10.41 -3.91
N GLY A 447 15.50 11.05 -3.57
CA GLY A 447 15.38 12.50 -3.38
C GLY A 447 16.24 13.01 -2.25
N ILE A 448 16.28 12.31 -1.11
CA ILE A 448 17.10 12.74 0.03
C ILE A 448 18.59 12.70 -0.29
N MET A 449 19.07 11.72 -1.08
CA MET A 449 20.47 11.67 -1.54
C MET A 449 20.85 12.89 -2.38
N VAL A 450 19.94 13.33 -3.25
CA VAL A 450 20.16 14.51 -4.10
C VAL A 450 20.10 15.79 -3.28
N LEU A 451 19.15 15.91 -2.38
CA LEU A 451 18.91 17.11 -1.57
C LEU A 451 20.02 17.32 -0.54
N GLU A 452 20.54 16.27 0.07
CA GLU A 452 21.65 16.33 1.03
C GLU A 452 22.90 17.00 0.41
N LYS A 453 23.12 16.80 -0.88
CA LYS A 453 24.24 17.43 -1.60
C LYS A 453 23.95 18.85 -2.09
N SER A 454 22.69 19.17 -2.40
CA SER A 454 22.31 20.49 -2.90
C SER A 454 22.05 21.51 -1.80
N GLU A 455 21.60 21.06 -0.62
CA GLU A 455 21.24 21.91 0.52
C GLU A 455 21.88 21.42 1.84
N PRO A 456 23.23 21.38 1.93
CA PRO A 456 23.92 20.77 3.08
C PRO A 456 23.77 21.56 4.38
N LEU A 457 23.42 22.85 4.31
CA LEU A 457 23.30 23.79 5.45
C LEU A 457 21.86 23.96 5.94
N ALA A 458 20.87 23.29 5.33
CA ALA A 458 19.49 23.40 5.76
C ALA A 458 19.33 22.84 7.18
N GLU A 459 18.79 23.66 8.10
CA GLU A 459 18.58 23.28 9.49
C GLU A 459 17.48 22.21 9.61
N ARG A 460 17.80 21.13 10.29
CA ARG A 460 16.89 19.99 10.57
C ARG A 460 17.21 19.36 11.90
N LYS A 461 16.20 19.10 12.72
CA LYS A 461 16.36 18.46 14.04
C LYS A 461 16.61 16.96 13.96
N PHE A 462 16.16 16.31 12.86
CA PHE A 462 16.44 14.92 12.57
C PHE A 462 17.27 14.82 11.29
N LYS A 463 18.37 14.11 11.38
CA LYS A 463 19.24 13.78 10.24
C LYS A 463 19.63 12.31 10.31
N ILE A 464 19.55 11.62 9.17
CA ILE A 464 20.06 10.25 9.06
C ILE A 464 21.58 10.27 9.29
N PRO A 465 22.14 9.36 10.10
CA PRO A 465 23.58 9.25 10.25
C PRO A 465 24.26 9.07 8.90
N PHE A 466 25.18 9.98 8.57
CA PHE A 466 25.92 9.86 7.32
C PHE A 466 26.93 8.74 7.41
N VAL A 467 26.73 7.71 6.61
CA VAL A 467 27.70 6.63 6.40
C VAL A 467 28.10 6.69 4.93
N ASN A 468 29.39 6.93 4.66
CA ASN A 468 29.84 7.10 3.28
C ASN A 468 29.63 5.81 2.47
N GLY A 469 28.76 5.88 1.48
CA GLY A 469 28.41 4.75 0.60
C GLY A 469 29.36 4.54 -0.57
N LYS A 470 30.41 5.37 -0.73
CA LYS A 470 31.33 5.36 -1.88
C LYS A 470 31.83 3.99 -2.27
N TYR A 471 32.32 3.23 -1.31
CA TYR A 471 32.83 1.88 -1.54
C TYR A 471 31.84 0.80 -1.07
N LEU A 472 31.08 1.10 -0.01
CA LEU A 472 30.15 0.12 0.58
C LEU A 472 29.02 -0.26 -0.38
N VAL A 473 28.41 0.70 -1.07
CA VAL A 473 27.30 0.41 -1.99
C VAL A 473 27.75 -0.44 -3.19
N PRO A 474 28.84 -0.08 -3.92
CA PRO A 474 29.37 -0.95 -4.96
C PRO A 474 29.74 -2.35 -4.47
N LEU A 475 30.37 -2.48 -3.29
CA LEU A 475 30.71 -3.77 -2.71
C LEU A 475 29.47 -4.59 -2.36
N ILE A 476 28.44 -4.00 -1.78
CA ILE A 476 27.16 -4.65 -1.48
C ILE A 476 26.49 -5.12 -2.77
N VAL A 477 26.44 -4.28 -3.80
CA VAL A 477 25.87 -4.66 -5.10
C VAL A 477 26.65 -5.82 -5.73
N LEU A 478 27.98 -5.78 -5.74
CA LEU A 478 28.83 -6.88 -6.22
C LEU A 478 28.61 -8.15 -5.40
N PHE A 479 28.53 -8.04 -4.08
CA PHE A 479 28.30 -9.18 -3.19
C PHE A 479 26.93 -9.83 -3.46
N ILE A 480 25.86 -9.02 -3.57
CA ILE A 480 24.51 -9.52 -3.86
C ILE A 480 24.50 -10.27 -5.20
N TRP A 481 25.00 -9.66 -6.28
CA TRP A 481 25.00 -10.28 -7.60
C TRP A 481 25.92 -11.51 -7.68
N SER A 482 27.07 -11.47 -7.03
CA SER A 482 27.95 -12.65 -6.92
C SER A 482 27.27 -13.79 -6.16
N SER A 483 26.59 -13.47 -5.07
CA SER A 483 25.82 -14.45 -4.30
C SER A 483 24.70 -15.07 -5.12
N VAL A 484 23.95 -14.28 -5.89
CA VAL A 484 22.90 -14.80 -6.79
C VAL A 484 23.47 -15.74 -7.84
N ILE A 485 24.60 -15.39 -8.46
CA ILE A 485 25.26 -16.22 -9.47
C ILE A 485 25.76 -17.55 -8.87
N VAL A 486 26.33 -17.50 -7.66
CA VAL A 486 26.90 -18.70 -7.00
C VAL A 486 25.82 -19.61 -6.41
N LEU A 487 24.79 -19.02 -5.76
CA LEU A 487 23.77 -19.79 -5.06
C LEU A 487 22.64 -20.28 -5.97
N ASN A 488 22.40 -19.59 -7.10
CA ASN A 488 21.33 -19.95 -8.04
C ASN A 488 21.81 -19.88 -9.51
N PRO A 489 22.84 -20.67 -9.91
CA PRO A 489 23.38 -20.64 -11.25
C PRO A 489 22.35 -21.05 -12.32
N GLU A 490 21.47 -22.01 -12.00
CA GLU A 490 20.41 -22.46 -12.89
C GLU A 490 19.38 -21.36 -13.15
N GLY A 491 18.97 -20.63 -12.12
CA GLY A 491 18.06 -19.48 -12.25
C GLY A 491 18.67 -18.35 -13.07
N VAL A 492 19.96 -18.09 -12.90
CA VAL A 492 20.69 -17.10 -13.71
C VAL A 492 20.75 -17.55 -15.17
N GLN A 493 21.06 -18.82 -15.46
CA GLN A 493 21.07 -19.35 -16.81
C GLN A 493 19.67 -19.29 -17.45
N ALA A 494 18.64 -19.69 -16.72
CA ALA A 494 17.23 -19.60 -17.18
C ALA A 494 16.80 -18.17 -17.47
N PHE A 495 17.32 -17.20 -16.72
CA PHE A 495 17.03 -15.78 -16.96
C PHE A 495 17.59 -15.29 -18.31
N PHE A 496 18.75 -15.77 -18.74
CA PHE A 496 19.38 -15.36 -20.01
C PHE A 496 18.98 -16.25 -21.18
N THR A 497 18.48 -17.48 -20.96
CA THR A 497 18.05 -18.38 -22.02
C THR A 497 16.55 -18.26 -22.29
N LEU A 498 16.18 -17.99 -23.53
CA LEU A 498 14.76 -18.04 -23.94
C LEU A 498 14.33 -19.51 -24.03
N SER A 499 13.36 -19.88 -23.22
CA SER A 499 12.81 -21.24 -23.25
C SER A 499 11.92 -21.41 -24.50
N SER A 500 11.96 -22.62 -25.09
CA SER A 500 11.03 -23.05 -26.13
C SER A 500 9.65 -23.44 -25.58
N SER A 501 9.26 -22.87 -24.43
CA SER A 501 7.96 -23.09 -23.79
C SER A 501 6.81 -22.55 -24.65
N SER A 502 5.60 -22.99 -24.36
CA SER A 502 4.36 -22.55 -25.03
C SER A 502 4.03 -21.06 -24.86
N GLU A 503 4.80 -20.33 -24.05
CA GLU A 503 4.65 -18.90 -23.84
C GLU A 503 5.18 -18.08 -25.02
N SER A 504 4.46 -17.02 -25.37
CA SER A 504 4.90 -16.11 -26.43
C SER A 504 6.24 -15.44 -26.07
N PHE A 505 7.06 -15.14 -27.07
CA PHE A 505 8.31 -14.41 -26.92
C PHE A 505 8.14 -13.12 -26.08
N TRP A 506 7.08 -12.37 -26.33
CA TRP A 506 6.78 -11.12 -25.63
C TRP A 506 6.43 -11.33 -24.15
N ALA A 507 5.77 -12.42 -23.80
CA ALA A 507 5.49 -12.76 -22.40
C ALA A 507 6.79 -13.06 -21.66
N GLN A 508 7.69 -13.85 -22.23
CA GLN A 508 8.99 -14.16 -21.65
C GLN A 508 9.86 -12.92 -21.47
N VAL A 509 9.85 -11.99 -22.43
CA VAL A 509 10.56 -10.70 -22.32
C VAL A 509 9.94 -9.84 -21.21
N ALA A 510 8.61 -9.74 -21.16
CA ALA A 510 7.91 -8.95 -20.16
C ALA A 510 8.24 -9.41 -18.73
N HIS A 511 8.30 -10.72 -18.48
CA HIS A 511 8.69 -11.27 -17.17
C HIS A 511 10.09 -10.85 -16.71
N ARG A 512 10.99 -10.53 -17.64
CA ARG A 512 12.38 -10.13 -17.32
C ARG A 512 12.57 -8.64 -17.12
N ILE A 513 11.62 -7.81 -17.57
CA ILE A 513 11.72 -6.33 -17.47
C ILE A 513 11.97 -5.86 -16.04
N PRO A 514 11.22 -6.31 -15.00
CA PRO A 514 11.42 -5.83 -13.63
C PRO A 514 12.85 -6.06 -13.13
N MET A 515 13.33 -7.29 -13.23
CA MET A 515 14.67 -7.66 -12.75
C MET A 515 15.78 -7.01 -13.57
N THR A 516 15.61 -6.90 -14.90
CA THR A 516 16.57 -6.19 -15.77
C THR A 516 16.66 -4.71 -15.41
N THR A 517 15.51 -4.07 -15.19
CA THR A 517 15.45 -2.66 -14.75
C THR A 517 16.12 -2.47 -13.41
N TYR A 518 15.88 -3.38 -12.47
CA TYR A 518 16.53 -3.36 -11.17
C TYR A 518 18.04 -3.53 -11.30
N PHE A 519 18.53 -4.51 -12.09
CA PHE A 519 19.95 -4.71 -12.33
C PHE A 519 20.64 -3.44 -12.84
N ILE A 520 20.08 -2.84 -13.90
CA ILE A 520 20.60 -1.57 -14.45
C ILE A 520 20.57 -0.48 -13.38
N GLY A 521 19.48 -0.37 -12.64
CA GLY A 521 19.32 0.61 -11.55
C GLY A 521 20.37 0.46 -10.46
N THR A 522 20.70 -0.77 -10.03
CA THR A 522 21.73 -1.02 -9.01
C THR A 522 23.13 -0.63 -9.48
N VAL A 523 23.47 -0.89 -10.76
CA VAL A 523 24.75 -0.48 -11.36
C VAL A 523 24.84 1.05 -11.44
N VAL A 524 23.77 1.71 -11.88
CA VAL A 524 23.69 3.18 -11.94
C VAL A 524 23.82 3.78 -10.55
N LEU A 525 23.11 3.23 -9.56
CA LEU A 525 23.19 3.67 -8.16
C LEU A 525 24.63 3.52 -7.62
N ALA A 526 25.26 2.36 -7.83
CA ALA A 526 26.64 2.09 -7.40
C ALA A 526 27.61 3.11 -8.02
N TYR A 527 27.46 3.38 -9.32
CA TYR A 527 28.27 4.39 -10.02
C TYR A 527 28.11 5.79 -9.40
N PHE A 528 26.86 6.22 -9.14
CA PHE A 528 26.62 7.53 -8.55
C PHE A 528 27.06 7.61 -7.09
N CYS A 529 26.90 6.55 -6.30
CA CYS A 529 27.44 6.48 -4.94
C CYS A 529 28.97 6.61 -4.95
N PHE A 530 29.64 5.92 -5.86
CA PHE A 530 31.08 6.02 -6.01
C PHE A 530 31.53 7.43 -6.40
N LYS A 531 30.86 8.05 -7.37
CA LYS A 531 31.25 9.37 -7.91
C LYS A 531 30.88 10.53 -6.98
N ARG A 532 29.73 10.45 -6.32
CA ARG A 532 29.14 11.55 -5.54
C ARG A 532 29.14 11.34 -4.03
N GLU A 533 29.65 10.21 -3.56
CA GLU A 533 29.77 9.90 -2.13
C GLU A 533 28.44 10.02 -1.39
N TYR A 534 27.37 9.40 -1.91
CA TYR A 534 26.06 9.40 -1.28
C TYR A 534 26.07 8.55 0.02
N SER A 535 25.14 8.86 0.93
CA SER A 535 24.97 8.12 2.18
C SER A 535 24.44 6.70 1.91
N LEU A 536 24.95 5.73 2.70
CA LEU A 536 24.62 4.31 2.61
C LEU A 536 23.12 4.04 2.89
N ILE A 537 22.53 4.67 3.92
CA ILE A 537 21.17 4.35 4.37
C ILE A 537 20.12 4.65 3.28
N PRO A 538 20.08 5.83 2.64
CA PRO A 538 19.17 6.06 1.51
C PRO A 538 19.46 5.15 0.32
N ALA A 539 20.73 4.80 0.07
CA ALA A 539 21.07 3.85 -0.99
C ALA A 539 20.54 2.43 -0.71
N LEU A 540 20.59 1.97 0.56
CA LEU A 540 19.98 0.71 0.98
C LEU A 540 18.45 0.75 0.85
N ALA A 541 17.80 1.90 1.13
CA ALA A 541 16.38 2.08 0.87
C ALA A 541 16.05 1.89 -0.61
N VAL A 542 16.81 2.52 -1.52
CA VAL A 542 16.63 2.37 -2.97
C VAL A 542 16.85 0.93 -3.42
N LEU A 543 17.88 0.24 -2.90
CA LEU A 543 18.18 -1.15 -3.23
C LEU A 543 17.08 -2.10 -2.75
N SER A 544 16.68 -2.00 -1.48
CA SER A 544 15.69 -2.91 -0.90
C SER A 544 14.29 -2.69 -1.48
N VAL A 545 13.84 -1.44 -1.62
CA VAL A 545 12.56 -1.09 -2.22
C VAL A 545 12.52 -1.48 -3.70
N GLY A 546 13.59 -1.20 -4.44
CA GLY A 546 13.71 -1.59 -5.84
C GLY A 546 13.62 -3.11 -6.02
N TYR A 547 14.22 -3.90 -5.12
CA TYR A 547 14.11 -5.36 -5.13
C TYR A 547 12.66 -5.81 -4.86
N LEU A 548 11.99 -5.26 -3.83
CA LEU A 548 10.59 -5.58 -3.56
C LEU A 548 9.69 -5.30 -4.77
N MET A 549 9.97 -4.24 -5.53
CA MET A 549 9.23 -3.94 -6.77
C MET A 549 9.37 -5.04 -7.82
N THR A 550 10.51 -5.74 -7.91
CA THR A 550 10.71 -6.81 -8.91
C THR A 550 9.82 -8.02 -8.67
N GLU A 551 9.45 -8.27 -7.41
CA GLU A 551 8.62 -9.40 -7.00
C GLU A 551 7.13 -9.22 -7.30
N LEU A 552 6.69 -8.00 -7.66
CA LEU A 552 5.29 -7.70 -7.95
C LEU A 552 4.82 -8.21 -9.33
N GLY A 553 5.70 -8.83 -10.10
CA GLY A 553 5.37 -9.41 -11.40
C GLY A 553 5.19 -8.40 -12.54
N ALA A 554 5.46 -8.85 -13.75
CA ALA A 554 5.48 -8.02 -14.96
C ALA A 554 4.12 -7.36 -15.27
N ALA A 555 3.01 -8.07 -15.03
CA ALA A 555 1.67 -7.55 -15.29
C ALA A 555 1.39 -6.25 -14.50
N ASN A 556 1.82 -6.20 -13.24
CA ASN A 556 1.63 -5.02 -12.39
C ASN A 556 2.54 -3.86 -12.80
N TRP A 557 3.74 -4.14 -13.28
CA TRP A 557 4.62 -3.14 -13.89
C TRP A 557 3.99 -2.51 -15.13
N ILE A 558 3.36 -3.33 -15.99
CA ILE A 558 2.66 -2.84 -17.19
C ILE A 558 1.45 -1.97 -16.78
N ARG A 559 0.62 -2.43 -15.84
CA ARG A 559 -0.54 -1.67 -15.34
C ARG A 559 -0.10 -0.32 -14.75
N PHE A 560 0.95 -0.35 -13.92
CA PHE A 560 1.52 0.87 -13.34
C PHE A 560 2.11 1.79 -14.43
N GLY A 561 2.82 1.23 -15.42
CA GLY A 561 3.35 1.97 -16.56
C GLY A 561 2.26 2.66 -17.36
N ILE A 562 1.13 1.98 -17.62
CA ILE A 562 -0.05 2.55 -18.28
C ILE A 562 -0.61 3.71 -17.46
N TRP A 563 -0.73 3.54 -16.14
CA TRP A 563 -1.20 4.60 -15.24
C TRP A 563 -0.30 5.84 -15.27
N VAL A 564 1.00 5.64 -15.18
CA VAL A 564 1.99 6.73 -15.28
C VAL A 564 1.94 7.41 -16.66
N ALA A 565 1.85 6.64 -17.74
CA ALA A 565 1.73 7.18 -19.09
C ALA A 565 0.47 8.04 -19.25
N LEU A 566 -0.68 7.58 -18.74
CA LEU A 566 -1.92 8.36 -18.70
C LEU A 566 -1.72 9.68 -17.94
N GLY A 567 -1.08 9.61 -16.77
CA GLY A 567 -0.75 10.80 -15.99
C GLY A 567 0.15 11.77 -16.75
N LEU A 568 1.17 11.29 -17.45
CA LEU A 568 2.06 12.13 -18.27
C LEU A 568 1.31 12.80 -19.42
N VAL A 569 0.38 12.10 -20.08
CA VAL A 569 -0.48 12.70 -21.11
C VAL A 569 -1.28 13.87 -20.51
N ILE A 570 -1.91 13.69 -19.37
CA ILE A 570 -2.67 14.75 -18.67
C ILE A 570 -1.73 15.91 -18.29
N TYR A 571 -0.53 15.61 -17.80
CA TYR A 571 0.47 16.62 -17.45
C TYR A 571 0.86 17.49 -18.64
N PHE A 572 1.24 16.90 -19.77
CA PHE A 572 1.68 17.65 -20.94
C PHE A 572 0.53 18.40 -21.63
N LEU A 573 -0.69 17.86 -21.62
CA LEU A 573 -1.85 18.51 -22.19
C LEU A 573 -2.35 19.69 -21.35
N TYR A 574 -2.33 19.54 -20.02
CA TYR A 574 -2.91 20.53 -19.12
C TYR A 574 -1.91 21.09 -18.09
N GLY A 575 -1.33 20.24 -17.22
CA GLY A 575 -0.55 20.64 -16.06
C GLY A 575 0.66 21.51 -16.42
N TYR A 576 1.47 21.07 -17.37
CA TYR A 576 2.65 21.82 -17.82
C TYR A 576 2.33 23.23 -18.30
N ARG A 577 1.18 23.40 -18.98
CA ARG A 577 0.77 24.69 -19.55
C ARG A 577 0.16 25.64 -18.50
N LYS A 578 -0.48 25.10 -17.48
CA LYS A 578 -1.21 25.86 -16.44
C LYS A 578 -0.48 25.96 -15.11
N SER A 579 0.70 25.36 -15.01
CA SER A 579 1.55 25.42 -13.81
C SER A 579 1.81 26.84 -13.35
N LYS A 580 1.66 27.10 -12.06
CA LYS A 580 1.98 28.41 -11.45
C LYS A 580 3.46 28.80 -11.62
N LEU A 581 4.37 27.83 -11.74
CA LEU A 581 5.78 28.12 -11.99
C LEU A 581 6.05 28.75 -13.37
N ASN A 582 5.10 28.70 -14.30
CA ASN A 582 5.19 29.45 -15.56
C ASN A 582 4.99 30.94 -15.38
N HIS A 583 4.34 31.38 -14.29
CA HIS A 583 3.96 32.78 -14.06
C HIS A 583 4.88 33.50 -13.07
N VAL A 584 5.83 32.81 -12.41
CA VAL A 584 6.77 33.38 -11.42
C VAL A 584 8.00 34.00 -12.07
N THR A 585 8.12 33.97 -13.39
CA THR A 585 9.29 34.50 -14.14
C THR A 585 9.06 35.89 -14.74
N HIS A 586 8.29 36.77 -14.05
CA HIS A 586 8.22 38.19 -14.40
C HIS A 586 8.43 39.07 -13.21
#